data_cc37ec3d6a53db47ae0937e94179013a
#
_entry.id   cc37ec3d6a53db47ae0937e94179013a
#
_cell.length_a   1.000
_cell.length_b   1.000
_cell.length_c   1.000
_cell.angle_alpha   90.00
_cell.angle_beta   90.00
_cell.angle_gamma   90.00
#
_symmetry.space_group_name_H-M   'P 1'
#
loop_
_entity.id
_entity.type
_entity.pdbx_description
1 polymer ?
#
loop_
_entity_poly.entity_id
_entity_poly.type
_entity_poly.pdbx_seq_one_letter_code
_entity_poly.pdbx_strand_id
1 'polypeptide(L)'
;MIKVYIGLGSNLDVPQSQLKKAIIAMEMVPSTSVVKTSSFYRSKPVGPQDQPDYVNAVVELDTELSASVLLDYLQAIENEQGRERKIKWGARTLDLDILLFGDEIINNDRLQIPHVEMHNRGFVLLPLNEIFPDCMIPGVGAVSSLLQEDNADDLVKLI
;
A
#
# COMPACT_ATOMS: atom_id res chain seq x y z
N MET A 1 -4.46 -14.29 14.96
CA MET A 1 -4.46 -13.11 14.06
C MET A 1 -3.17 -13.04 13.28
N ILE A 2 -3.27 -12.61 12.06
CA ILE A 2 -2.13 -12.49 11.16
C ILE A 2 -1.82 -11.01 10.95
N LYS A 3 -0.54 -10.66 10.98
CA LYS A 3 -0.10 -9.31 10.65
C LYS A 3 0.00 -9.16 9.14
N VAL A 4 -0.64 -8.11 8.63
CA VAL A 4 -0.70 -7.85 7.20
C VAL A 4 -0.22 -6.43 6.95
N TYR A 5 0.54 -6.24 5.89
CA TYR A 5 1.00 -4.92 5.49
C TYR A 5 0.36 -4.55 4.17
N ILE A 6 -0.30 -3.40 4.16
CA ILE A 6 -1.04 -2.89 3.00
C ILE A 6 -0.34 -1.65 2.49
N GLY A 7 -0.01 -1.64 1.21
CA GLY A 7 0.46 -0.44 0.54
C GLY A 7 -0.72 0.36 0.04
N LEU A 8 -0.73 1.66 0.34
CA LEU A 8 -1.74 2.58 -0.15
C LEU A 8 -1.09 3.59 -1.06
N GLY A 9 -1.75 3.89 -2.15
CA GLY A 9 -1.29 4.93 -3.06
C GLY A 9 -2.46 5.60 -3.73
N SER A 10 -2.41 6.91 -3.89
CA SER A 10 -3.44 7.64 -4.61
C SER A 10 -2.87 8.89 -5.25
N ASN A 11 -3.37 9.21 -6.45
CA ASN A 11 -3.21 10.49 -7.07
C ASN A 11 -4.55 11.13 -7.45
N LEU A 12 -5.61 10.70 -6.76
CA LEU A 12 -6.92 11.34 -6.83
C LEU A 12 -6.85 12.75 -6.22
N ASP A 13 -7.86 13.57 -6.47
CA ASP A 13 -7.93 14.89 -5.88
C ASP A 13 -7.79 14.81 -4.36
N VAL A 14 -6.92 15.63 -3.80
CA VAL A 14 -6.57 15.62 -2.39
C VAL A 14 -6.18 14.20 -1.93
N PRO A 15 -5.05 13.68 -2.44
CA PRO A 15 -4.67 12.27 -2.20
C PRO A 15 -4.56 11.90 -0.72
N GLN A 16 -4.11 12.83 0.13
CA GLN A 16 -4.03 12.55 1.57
C GLN A 16 -5.41 12.23 2.16
N SER A 17 -6.44 12.94 1.72
CA SER A 17 -7.82 12.65 2.15
C SER A 17 -8.28 11.28 1.68
N GLN A 18 -7.89 10.90 0.47
CA GLN A 18 -8.25 9.59 -0.07
C GLN A 18 -7.60 8.47 0.76
N LEU A 19 -6.34 8.63 1.14
CA LEU A 19 -5.67 7.64 1.98
C LEU A 19 -6.30 7.59 3.37
N LYS A 20 -6.64 8.72 3.96
CA LYS A 20 -7.31 8.76 5.28
C LYS A 20 -8.65 8.06 5.25
N LYS A 21 -9.44 8.28 4.21
CA LYS A 21 -10.72 7.60 4.02
C LYS A 21 -10.54 6.10 3.89
N ALA A 22 -9.53 5.67 3.14
CA ALA A 22 -9.24 4.25 2.96
C ALA A 22 -8.85 3.59 4.29
N ILE A 23 -8.05 4.27 5.10
CA ILE A 23 -7.65 3.74 6.41
C ILE A 23 -8.87 3.61 7.33
N ILE A 24 -9.75 4.59 7.34
CA ILE A 24 -11.00 4.51 8.11
C ILE A 24 -11.84 3.33 7.63
N ALA A 25 -11.94 3.14 6.32
CA ALA A 25 -12.68 2.02 5.76
C ALA A 25 -12.07 0.67 6.16
N MET A 26 -10.75 0.59 6.24
CA MET A 26 -10.07 -0.64 6.69
C MET A 26 -10.40 -0.97 8.14
N GLU A 27 -10.57 0.06 8.99
CA GLU A 27 -11.00 -0.14 10.38
C GLU A 27 -12.38 -0.78 10.48
N MET A 28 -13.20 -0.61 9.45
CA MET A 28 -14.55 -1.16 9.41
C MET A 28 -14.61 -2.57 8.84
N VAL A 29 -13.50 -3.10 8.34
CA VAL A 29 -13.45 -4.47 7.81
C VAL A 29 -13.63 -5.46 8.97
N PRO A 30 -14.51 -6.47 8.82
CA PRO A 30 -14.75 -7.44 9.90
C PRO A 30 -13.47 -8.15 10.34
N SER A 31 -13.37 -8.41 11.64
CA SER A 31 -12.26 -9.17 12.24
C SER A 31 -10.87 -8.64 11.90
N THR A 32 -10.79 -7.34 11.69
CA THR A 32 -9.58 -6.66 11.24
C THR A 32 -9.44 -5.34 11.98
N SER A 33 -8.21 -4.99 12.35
CA SER A 33 -7.93 -3.70 12.97
C SER A 33 -6.66 -3.11 12.41
N VAL A 34 -6.62 -1.78 12.33
CA VAL A 34 -5.41 -1.05 11.94
C VAL A 34 -4.54 -0.88 13.18
N VAL A 35 -3.32 -1.38 13.11
CA VAL A 35 -2.38 -1.36 14.23
C VAL A 35 -1.41 -0.19 14.15
N LYS A 36 -0.85 0.02 12.98
CA LYS A 36 0.10 1.12 12.73
C LYS A 36 -0.13 1.72 11.37
N THR A 37 0.15 3.01 11.25
CA THR A 37 0.08 3.73 9.99
C THR A 37 1.39 4.50 9.81
N SER A 38 2.01 4.37 8.65
CA SER A 38 3.22 5.13 8.34
C SER A 38 2.88 6.60 8.12
N SER A 39 3.91 7.43 8.06
CA SER A 39 3.77 8.77 7.50
C SER A 39 3.35 8.67 6.04
N PHE A 40 2.81 9.74 5.51
CA PHE A 40 2.47 9.81 4.09
C PHE A 40 3.66 10.38 3.33
N TYR A 41 3.90 9.84 2.14
CA TYR A 41 5.02 10.24 1.29
C TYR A 41 4.51 10.60 -0.09
N ARG A 42 5.00 11.71 -0.63
CA ARG A 42 4.69 12.11 -1.99
C ARG A 42 5.75 11.56 -2.94
N SER A 43 5.30 10.97 -4.03
CA SER A 43 6.18 10.45 -5.09
C SER A 43 5.69 10.92 -6.45
N LYS A 44 6.61 10.98 -7.42
CA LYS A 44 6.26 11.29 -8.80
C LYS A 44 5.58 10.09 -9.44
N PRO A 45 4.68 10.33 -10.41
CA PRO A 45 4.02 9.22 -11.10
C PRO A 45 5.04 8.39 -11.87
N VAL A 46 4.77 7.08 -11.94
CA VAL A 46 5.52 6.16 -12.78
C VAL A 46 4.91 6.24 -14.18
N GLY A 47 5.73 6.46 -15.19
CA GLY A 47 5.25 6.61 -16.56
C GLY A 47 5.03 8.08 -16.95
N PRO A 48 3.92 8.44 -17.60
CA PRO A 48 3.72 9.81 -18.04
C PRO A 48 3.80 10.81 -16.89
N GLN A 49 4.58 11.86 -17.05
CA GLN A 49 4.85 12.84 -16.00
C GLN A 49 3.80 13.96 -15.95
N ASP A 50 2.82 13.92 -16.81
CA ASP A 50 1.72 14.90 -16.81
C ASP A 50 0.60 14.57 -15.83
N GLN A 51 0.77 13.49 -15.06
CA GLN A 51 -0.18 13.11 -14.03
C GLN A 51 0.17 13.74 -12.68
N PRO A 52 -0.81 13.93 -11.79
CA PRO A 52 -0.53 14.38 -10.44
C PRO A 52 0.39 13.40 -9.71
N ASP A 53 1.16 13.93 -8.77
CA ASP A 53 1.99 13.11 -7.91
C ASP A 53 1.14 12.18 -7.06
N TYR A 54 1.70 11.03 -6.73
CA TYR A 54 1.09 10.09 -5.81
C TYR A 54 1.42 10.46 -4.37
N VAL A 55 0.51 10.11 -3.47
CA VAL A 55 0.80 10.03 -2.04
C VAL A 55 0.68 8.57 -1.65
N ASN A 56 1.67 8.09 -0.92
CA ASN A 56 1.82 6.69 -0.56
C ASN A 56 1.97 6.53 0.94
N ALA A 57 1.50 5.40 1.44
CA ALA A 57 1.67 5.02 2.84
C ALA A 57 1.63 3.50 2.95
N VAL A 58 2.03 2.99 4.12
CA VAL A 58 1.85 1.58 4.46
C VAL A 58 1.16 1.51 5.80
N VAL A 59 0.21 0.60 5.92
CA VAL A 59 -0.45 0.32 7.20
C VAL A 59 -0.22 -1.13 7.60
N GLU A 60 -0.15 -1.35 8.90
CA GLU A 60 -0.12 -2.69 9.48
C GLU A 60 -1.51 -3.02 10.00
N LEU A 61 -2.05 -4.14 9.57
CA LEU A 61 -3.32 -4.66 10.05
C LEU A 61 -3.09 -5.94 10.83
N ASP A 62 -3.97 -6.19 11.81
CA ASP A 62 -4.17 -7.52 12.38
C ASP A 62 -5.50 -8.04 11.84
N THR A 63 -5.53 -9.25 11.31
CA THR A 63 -6.75 -9.79 10.73
C THR A 63 -6.90 -11.29 11.03
N GLU A 64 -8.17 -11.72 11.15
CA GLU A 64 -8.52 -13.13 11.21
C GLU A 64 -9.02 -13.63 9.85
N LEU A 65 -9.12 -12.74 8.86
CA LEU A 65 -9.57 -13.10 7.53
C LEU A 65 -8.46 -13.80 6.75
N SER A 66 -8.87 -14.62 5.78
CA SER A 66 -7.91 -15.12 4.80
C SER A 66 -7.45 -14.00 3.88
N ALA A 67 -6.32 -14.19 3.22
CA ALA A 67 -5.81 -13.19 2.27
C ALA A 67 -6.80 -12.91 1.15
N SER A 68 -7.47 -13.94 0.65
CA SER A 68 -8.46 -13.80 -0.42
C SER A 68 -9.68 -12.99 0.00
N VAL A 69 -10.18 -13.22 1.21
CA VAL A 69 -11.33 -12.47 1.73
C VAL A 69 -10.94 -11.03 2.02
N LEU A 70 -9.76 -10.83 2.60
CA LEU A 70 -9.25 -9.47 2.85
C LEU A 70 -9.13 -8.71 1.53
N LEU A 71 -8.62 -9.36 0.48
CA LEU A 71 -8.51 -8.74 -0.84
C LEU A 71 -9.87 -8.28 -1.36
N ASP A 72 -10.92 -9.08 -1.16
CA ASP A 72 -12.29 -8.69 -1.55
C ASP A 72 -12.70 -7.37 -0.90
N TYR A 73 -12.44 -7.22 0.39
CA TYR A 73 -12.77 -5.98 1.11
C TYR A 73 -11.95 -4.79 0.62
N LEU A 74 -10.66 -5.01 0.35
CA LEU A 74 -9.79 -3.94 -0.15
C LEU A 74 -10.24 -3.49 -1.54
N GLN A 75 -10.59 -4.42 -2.41
CA GLN A 75 -11.10 -4.10 -3.74
C GLN A 75 -12.43 -3.35 -3.67
N ALA A 76 -13.28 -3.71 -2.72
CA ALA A 76 -14.53 -2.97 -2.52
C ALA A 76 -14.26 -1.52 -2.10
N ILE A 77 -13.28 -1.29 -1.25
CA ILE A 77 -12.89 0.07 -0.85
C ILE A 77 -12.38 0.86 -2.05
N GLU A 78 -11.50 0.25 -2.84
CA GLU A 78 -10.99 0.89 -4.08
C GLU A 78 -12.13 1.29 -5.01
N ASN A 79 -13.05 0.36 -5.25
CA ASN A 79 -14.15 0.59 -6.16
C ASN A 79 -15.09 1.69 -5.67
N GLU A 80 -15.39 1.70 -4.39
CA GLU A 80 -16.29 2.69 -3.81
C GLU A 80 -15.69 4.09 -3.89
N GLN A 81 -14.43 4.26 -3.51
CA GLN A 81 -13.78 5.57 -3.59
C GLN A 81 -13.49 6.00 -5.02
N GLY A 82 -13.15 5.04 -5.88
CA GLY A 82 -12.89 5.32 -7.29
C GLY A 82 -14.12 5.71 -8.08
N ARG A 83 -15.29 5.16 -7.74
CA ARG A 83 -16.55 5.48 -8.42
C ARG A 83 -16.96 6.92 -8.24
N GLU A 84 -16.68 7.51 -7.08
CA GLU A 84 -17.01 8.88 -6.81
C GLU A 84 -16.17 9.85 -7.65
N ARG A 85 -15.10 9.32 -8.25
CA ARG A 85 -14.11 10.09 -8.97
C ARG A 85 -13.92 9.59 -10.39
N LYS A 86 -15.00 9.32 -11.09
CA LYS A 86 -14.90 8.91 -12.49
C LYS A 86 -14.21 10.00 -13.28
N ILE A 87 -12.96 9.76 -13.62
CA ILE A 87 -12.15 10.72 -14.32
C ILE A 87 -11.97 10.28 -15.75
N LYS A 88 -12.35 11.13 -16.65
CA LYS A 88 -12.31 10.87 -18.07
C LYS A 88 -10.91 10.59 -18.61
N TRP A 89 -9.90 11.08 -17.92
CA TRP A 89 -8.53 11.09 -18.40
C TRP A 89 -7.61 10.10 -17.71
N GLY A 90 -8.21 9.16 -17.13
CA GLY A 90 -7.74 7.80 -16.88
C GLY A 90 -6.72 7.62 -15.91
N ALA A 91 -5.76 8.08 -15.48
CA ALA A 91 -4.74 7.43 -14.66
C ALA A 91 -4.74 7.80 -13.19
N ARG A 92 -5.80 8.44 -12.71
CA ARG A 92 -5.96 8.71 -11.27
C ARG A 92 -6.56 7.51 -10.58
N THR A 93 -5.89 7.07 -9.51
CA THR A 93 -6.24 5.81 -8.85
C THR A 93 -6.20 5.94 -7.35
N LEU A 94 -6.88 5.01 -6.71
CA LEU A 94 -6.62 4.63 -5.33
C LEU A 94 -6.26 3.15 -5.38
N ASP A 95 -5.05 2.81 -4.95
CA ASP A 95 -4.56 1.44 -4.96
C ASP A 95 -4.32 0.97 -3.54
N LEU A 96 -4.85 -0.20 -3.22
CA LEU A 96 -4.66 -0.87 -1.94
C LEU A 96 -4.11 -2.26 -2.23
N ASP A 97 -2.83 -2.45 -1.94
CA ASP A 97 -2.13 -3.71 -2.26
C ASP A 97 -1.73 -4.45 -1.00
N ILE A 98 -2.01 -5.75 -0.97
CA ILE A 98 -1.48 -6.59 0.10
C ILE A 98 0.00 -6.84 -0.21
N LEU A 99 0.87 -6.28 0.62
CA LEU A 99 2.31 -6.41 0.45
C LEU A 99 2.82 -7.71 1.07
N LEU A 100 2.42 -7.95 2.32
CA LEU A 100 2.82 -9.09 3.12
C LEU A 100 1.62 -9.60 3.90
N PHE A 101 1.52 -10.90 4.04
CA PHE A 101 0.47 -11.56 4.82
C PHE A 101 1.14 -12.56 5.77
N GLY A 102 1.52 -12.10 6.96
CA GLY A 102 2.38 -12.85 7.85
C GLY A 102 3.68 -13.19 7.13
N ASP A 103 4.10 -14.44 7.22
CA ASP A 103 5.27 -14.97 6.51
C ASP A 103 4.87 -15.82 5.30
N GLU A 104 3.61 -15.75 4.89
CA GLU A 104 3.09 -16.62 3.85
C GLU A 104 3.57 -16.20 2.47
N ILE A 105 3.77 -17.20 1.64
CA ILE A 105 4.03 -17.00 0.21
C ILE A 105 2.80 -17.54 -0.50
N ILE A 106 2.11 -16.65 -1.21
CA ILE A 106 0.89 -16.98 -1.94
C ILE A 106 1.10 -16.61 -3.40
N ASN A 107 0.83 -17.54 -4.28
CA ASN A 107 0.96 -17.31 -5.72
C ASN A 107 -0.16 -18.02 -6.46
N ASN A 108 -1.15 -17.25 -6.86
CA ASN A 108 -2.27 -17.76 -7.66
C ASN A 108 -2.72 -16.67 -8.64
N ASP A 109 -3.74 -16.97 -9.42
CA ASP A 109 -4.19 -16.06 -10.48
C ASP A 109 -4.67 -14.71 -9.97
N ARG A 110 -5.08 -14.66 -8.72
CA ARG A 110 -5.70 -13.49 -8.15
C ARG A 110 -4.75 -12.68 -7.26
N LEU A 111 -3.77 -13.36 -6.65
CA LEU A 111 -3.01 -12.78 -5.56
C LEU A 111 -1.60 -13.31 -5.55
N GLN A 112 -0.64 -12.43 -5.44
CA GLN A 112 0.76 -12.78 -5.29
C GLN A 112 1.33 -12.06 -4.08
N ILE A 113 1.77 -12.83 -3.07
CA ILE A 113 2.33 -12.33 -1.83
C ILE A 113 3.65 -13.06 -1.56
N PRO A 114 4.74 -12.38 -1.28
CA PRO A 114 4.89 -10.91 -1.22
C PRO A 114 4.57 -10.25 -2.56
N HIS A 115 4.10 -9.01 -2.50
CA HIS A 115 3.76 -8.27 -3.71
C HIS A 115 4.94 -8.26 -4.68
N VAL A 116 4.67 -8.56 -5.94
CA VAL A 116 5.71 -8.86 -6.94
C VAL A 116 6.67 -7.70 -7.17
N GLU A 117 6.20 -6.47 -7.04
CA GLU A 117 7.00 -5.28 -7.34
C GLU A 117 7.49 -4.53 -6.11
N MET A 118 7.13 -4.96 -4.90
CA MET A 118 7.40 -4.14 -3.70
C MET A 118 8.88 -3.88 -3.46
N HIS A 119 9.73 -4.85 -3.78
CA HIS A 119 11.16 -4.73 -3.54
C HIS A 119 11.86 -3.74 -4.49
N ASN A 120 11.17 -3.32 -5.55
CA ASN A 120 11.69 -2.35 -6.52
C ASN A 120 11.09 -0.95 -6.34
N ARG A 121 10.26 -0.74 -5.30
CA ARG A 121 9.54 0.52 -5.14
C ARG A 121 9.88 1.20 -3.84
N GLY A 122 10.68 2.27 -3.93
CA GLY A 122 11.05 3.06 -2.76
C GLY A 122 9.84 3.61 -2.02
N PHE A 123 8.78 3.96 -2.76
CA PHE A 123 7.53 4.48 -2.16
C PHE A 123 6.74 3.42 -1.39
N VAL A 124 7.15 2.15 -1.46
CA VAL A 124 6.65 1.07 -0.61
C VAL A 124 7.65 0.79 0.51
N LEU A 125 8.92 0.67 0.16
CA LEU A 125 9.96 0.25 1.10
C LEU A 125 10.18 1.27 2.23
N LEU A 126 10.18 2.56 1.90
CA LEU A 126 10.45 3.59 2.89
C LEU A 126 9.36 3.67 3.97
N PRO A 127 8.06 3.77 3.61
CA PRO A 127 7.02 3.75 4.64
C PRO A 127 6.94 2.41 5.39
N LEU A 128 7.22 1.30 4.72
CA LEU A 128 7.24 0.00 5.38
C LEU A 128 8.37 -0.05 6.42
N ASN A 129 9.56 0.42 6.06
CA ASN A 129 10.69 0.46 6.99
C ASN A 129 10.39 1.34 8.20
N GLU A 130 9.62 2.39 8.02
CA GLU A 130 9.23 3.29 9.12
C GLU A 130 8.46 2.56 10.21
N ILE A 131 7.51 1.71 9.83
CA ILE A 131 6.65 1.01 10.80
C ILE A 131 7.12 -0.39 11.12
N PHE A 132 8.03 -0.94 10.33
CA PHE A 132 8.58 -2.27 10.54
C PHE A 132 10.06 -2.30 10.14
N PRO A 133 10.96 -1.70 10.96
CA PRO A 133 12.38 -1.57 10.58
C PRO A 133 13.10 -2.90 10.39
N ASP A 134 12.65 -3.94 11.06
CA ASP A 134 13.29 -5.27 10.98
C ASP A 134 12.64 -6.18 9.94
N CYS A 135 11.84 -5.62 9.06
CA CYS A 135 11.09 -6.40 8.08
C CYS A 135 12.01 -7.19 7.15
N MET A 136 11.70 -8.49 7.04
CA MET A 136 12.30 -9.38 6.06
C MET A 136 11.23 -9.81 5.08
N ILE A 137 11.45 -9.53 3.81
CA ILE A 137 10.51 -9.96 2.77
C ILE A 137 10.84 -11.41 2.43
N PRO A 138 9.89 -12.35 2.58
CA PRO A 138 10.12 -13.75 2.26
C PRO A 138 10.66 -13.92 0.84
N GLY A 139 11.78 -14.62 0.71
CA GLY A 139 12.42 -14.90 -0.57
C GLY A 139 13.22 -13.74 -1.16
N VAL A 140 13.27 -12.59 -0.53
CA VAL A 140 13.95 -11.40 -1.05
C VAL A 140 15.02 -10.88 -0.12
N GLY A 141 14.68 -10.57 1.13
CA GLY A 141 15.64 -10.06 2.10
C GLY A 141 15.14 -8.89 2.93
N ALA A 142 16.05 -8.24 3.61
CA ALA A 142 15.76 -7.15 4.53
C ALA A 142 15.37 -5.88 3.77
N VAL A 143 14.28 -5.25 4.19
CA VAL A 143 13.82 -3.97 3.63
C VAL A 143 14.90 -2.89 3.77
N SER A 144 15.57 -2.84 4.93
CA SER A 144 16.62 -1.86 5.16
C SER A 144 17.77 -1.97 4.15
N SER A 145 18.13 -3.20 3.76
CA SER A 145 19.17 -3.42 2.76
C SER A 145 18.71 -2.99 1.37
N LEU A 146 17.47 -3.26 1.03
CA LEU A 146 16.90 -2.85 -0.26
C LEU A 146 16.83 -1.33 -0.39
N LEU A 147 16.55 -0.62 0.70
CA LEU A 147 16.53 0.83 0.71
C LEU A 147 17.90 1.44 0.48
N GLN A 148 18.97 0.77 0.87
CA GLN A 148 20.34 1.26 0.61
C GLN A 148 20.69 1.16 -0.88
N GLU A 149 20.13 0.20 -1.58
CA GLU A 149 20.41 -0.01 -3.01
C GLU A 149 19.48 0.81 -3.88
N ASP A 150 18.27 1.05 -3.40
CA ASP A 150 17.25 1.76 -4.16
C ASP A 150 17.18 3.20 -3.73
N ASN A 151 16.79 4.00 -4.66
CA ASN A 151 16.63 5.39 -4.51
C ASN A 151 15.27 5.76 -4.02
N ALA A 152 15.14 6.07 -2.76
CA ALA A 152 13.97 6.74 -2.20
C ALA A 152 14.17 8.27 -2.17
N ASP A 153 15.14 8.76 -2.90
CA ASP A 153 15.55 10.17 -2.86
C ASP A 153 14.47 11.13 -3.38
N ASP A 154 13.60 10.63 -4.26
CA ASP A 154 12.52 11.44 -4.83
C ASP A 154 11.29 11.52 -3.94
N LEU A 155 11.29 10.81 -2.81
CA LEU A 155 10.16 10.80 -1.90
C LEU A 155 10.22 11.96 -0.93
N VAL A 156 9.08 12.60 -0.73
CA VAL A 156 8.94 13.70 0.21
C VAL A 156 7.97 13.27 1.31
N LYS A 157 8.46 13.21 2.53
CA LYS A 157 7.63 12.89 3.69
C LYS A 157 6.73 14.08 3.99
N LEU A 158 5.45 13.82 4.06
CA LEU A 158 4.45 14.83 4.39
C LEU A 158 4.20 14.84 5.89
N ILE A 159 3.98 16.02 6.42
CA ILE A 159 3.74 16.18 7.85
C ILE A 159 2.25 16.19 8.15
#